data_ead14f870a2ec4234c407c38be8b789e
#
_entry.id   ead14f870a2ec4234c407c38be8b789e
#
_cell.length_a   1.000
_cell.length_b   1.000
_cell.length_c   1.000
_cell.angle_alpha   90.00
_cell.angle_beta   90.00
_cell.angle_gamma   90.00
#
_symmetry.space_group_name_H-M   'P 1'
#
loop_
_entity.id
_entity.type
_entity.pdbx_description
1 polymer ?
#
loop_
_entity_poly.entity_id
_entity_poly.type
_entity_poly.pdbx_seq_one_letter_code
_entity_poly.pdbx_strand_id
1 'polypeptide(L)'
;MLTPANVTDRAGAIDMVRYYCRETDNLDLVQKVLVDGGYSGDNFANAIKAELPNAKVEVVKRNELHTFVVLPKRWIVERSFGWLDKCRRLWKNCERLLQNSFQMITLAFIRLLLRRC
;
A
#
# COMPACT_ATOMS: atom_id res chain seq x y z
N MET A 1 -4.27 6.86 2.95
CA MET A 1 -5.32 6.54 3.93
C MET A 1 -4.70 5.77 5.08
N LEU A 2 -5.06 6.07 6.31
CA LEU A 2 -4.72 5.30 7.50
C LEU A 2 -6.00 4.74 8.11
N THR A 3 -5.95 3.52 8.61
CA THR A 3 -7.08 2.85 9.25
C THR A 3 -6.77 2.57 10.73
N PRO A 4 -7.76 2.55 11.62
CA PRO A 4 -7.59 2.10 13.00
C PRO A 4 -7.16 0.62 13.05
N ALA A 5 -6.49 0.22 14.12
CA ALA A 5 -5.95 -1.13 14.27
C ALA A 5 -7.00 -2.26 14.32
N ASN A 6 -8.27 -1.93 14.53
CA ASN A 6 -9.38 -2.88 14.51
C ASN A 6 -9.89 -3.20 13.09
N VAL A 7 -9.43 -2.45 12.07
CA VAL A 7 -9.76 -2.72 10.67
C VAL A 7 -8.73 -3.71 10.12
N THR A 8 -9.20 -4.81 9.53
CA THR A 8 -8.30 -5.78 8.91
C THR A 8 -7.61 -5.17 7.68
N ASP A 9 -6.36 -5.58 7.42
CA ASP A 9 -5.59 -5.09 6.28
C ASP A 9 -6.32 -5.27 4.94
N ARG A 10 -7.05 -6.38 4.78
CA ARG A 10 -7.86 -6.65 3.58
C ARG A 10 -8.99 -5.65 3.41
N ALA A 11 -9.74 -5.37 4.49
CA ALA A 11 -10.83 -4.39 4.46
C ALA A 11 -10.27 -2.99 4.20
N GLY A 12 -9.20 -2.61 4.90
CA GLY A 12 -8.53 -1.34 4.69
C GLY A 12 -8.00 -1.14 3.27
N ALA A 13 -7.49 -2.20 2.63
CA ALA A 13 -7.04 -2.14 1.24
C ALA A 13 -8.20 -1.93 0.26
N ILE A 14 -9.32 -2.62 0.45
CA ILE A 14 -10.52 -2.45 -0.39
C ILE A 14 -11.08 -1.04 -0.22
N ASP A 15 -11.21 -0.55 1.01
CA ASP A 15 -11.72 0.79 1.30
C ASP A 15 -10.80 1.88 0.73
N MET A 16 -9.49 1.66 0.77
CA MET A 16 -8.51 2.55 0.15
C MET A 16 -8.71 2.63 -1.38
N VAL A 17 -8.83 1.50 -2.05
CA VAL A 17 -9.05 1.47 -3.50
C VAL A 17 -10.36 2.16 -3.85
N ARG A 18 -11.44 1.85 -3.13
CA ARG A 18 -12.77 2.48 -3.31
C ARG A 18 -12.72 4.00 -3.12
N TYR A 19 -12.03 4.47 -2.08
CA TYR A 19 -11.87 5.89 -1.82
C TYR A 19 -11.15 6.59 -2.99
N TYR A 20 -10.02 6.06 -3.44
CA TYR A 20 -9.23 6.67 -4.51
C TYR A 20 -9.90 6.56 -5.88
N CYS A 21 -10.68 5.52 -6.17
CA CYS A 21 -11.47 5.43 -7.39
C CYS A 21 -12.53 6.52 -7.49
N ARG A 22 -13.04 7.00 -6.35
CA ARG A 22 -14.03 8.11 -6.32
C ARG A 22 -13.38 9.49 -6.41
N GLU A 23 -12.17 9.63 -5.91
CA GLU A 23 -11.48 10.93 -5.81
C GLU A 23 -10.59 11.22 -7.02
N THR A 24 -10.21 10.19 -7.79
CA THR A 24 -9.21 10.33 -8.87
C THR A 24 -9.57 9.46 -10.08
N ASP A 25 -9.66 10.06 -11.25
CA ASP A 25 -9.88 9.35 -12.53
C ASP A 25 -8.63 8.56 -12.99
N ASN A 26 -7.49 8.74 -12.32
CA ASN A 26 -6.22 8.14 -12.73
C ASN A 26 -6.07 6.65 -12.41
N LEU A 27 -6.97 6.06 -11.62
CA LEU A 27 -6.92 4.63 -11.29
C LEU A 27 -7.37 3.73 -12.45
N ASP A 28 -8.02 4.27 -13.47
CA ASP A 28 -8.35 3.54 -14.71
C ASP A 28 -7.10 3.08 -15.47
N LEU A 29 -5.95 3.71 -15.22
CA LEU A 29 -4.65 3.34 -15.77
C LEU A 29 -3.99 2.18 -15.03
N VAL A 30 -4.53 1.74 -13.90
CA VAL A 30 -3.97 0.64 -13.12
C VAL A 30 -4.26 -0.68 -13.83
N GLN A 31 -3.23 -1.31 -14.34
CA GLN A 31 -3.32 -2.60 -15.03
C GLN A 31 -3.05 -3.79 -14.10
N LYS A 32 -2.33 -3.58 -13.01
CA LYS A 32 -1.92 -4.65 -12.12
C LYS A 32 -1.86 -4.20 -10.66
N VAL A 33 -2.46 -5.00 -9.78
CA VAL A 33 -2.37 -4.86 -8.32
C VAL A 33 -1.56 -6.03 -7.78
N LEU A 34 -0.40 -5.74 -7.21
CA LEU A 34 0.47 -6.73 -6.59
C LEU A 34 0.20 -6.78 -5.10
N VAL A 35 -0.08 -7.95 -4.58
CA VAL A 35 -0.35 -8.17 -3.15
C VAL A 35 0.46 -9.34 -2.62
N ASP A 36 0.71 -9.35 -1.32
CA ASP A 36 1.41 -10.46 -0.67
C ASP A 36 0.49 -11.66 -0.41
N GLY A 37 1.06 -12.77 0.11
CA GLY A 37 0.32 -13.98 0.41
C GLY A 37 -0.82 -13.81 1.43
N GLY A 38 -0.78 -12.77 2.27
CA GLY A 38 -1.83 -12.45 3.23
C GLY A 38 -3.15 -12.02 2.57
N TYR A 39 -3.08 -11.53 1.33
CA TYR A 39 -4.24 -11.08 0.54
C TYR A 39 -4.73 -12.14 -0.44
N SER A 40 -4.37 -13.40 -0.24
CA SER A 40 -4.86 -14.53 -1.05
C SER A 40 -6.36 -14.75 -0.83
N GLY A 41 -7.05 -15.19 -1.89
CA GLY A 41 -8.46 -15.58 -1.86
C GLY A 41 -9.30 -14.81 -2.88
N ASP A 42 -10.30 -15.54 -3.42
CA ASP A 42 -11.17 -15.03 -4.49
C ASP A 42 -12.01 -13.82 -4.04
N ASN A 43 -12.41 -13.79 -2.76
CA ASN A 43 -13.21 -12.69 -2.21
C ASN A 43 -12.50 -11.34 -2.31
N PHE A 44 -11.19 -11.31 -1.97
CA PHE A 44 -10.40 -10.09 -2.08
C PHE A 44 -10.19 -9.70 -3.55
N ALA A 45 -9.81 -10.66 -4.39
CA ALA A 45 -9.59 -10.42 -5.81
C ALA A 45 -10.86 -9.90 -6.51
N ASN A 46 -12.03 -10.47 -6.19
CA ASN A 46 -13.32 -10.04 -6.72
C ASN A 46 -13.70 -8.63 -6.24
N ALA A 47 -13.45 -8.31 -4.97
CA ALA A 47 -13.72 -6.98 -4.43
C ALA A 47 -12.85 -5.90 -5.12
N ILE A 48 -11.57 -6.17 -5.35
CA ILE A 48 -10.69 -5.26 -6.09
C ILE A 48 -11.13 -5.14 -7.57
N LYS A 49 -11.52 -6.24 -8.19
CA LYS A 49 -12.00 -6.25 -9.58
C LYS A 49 -13.30 -5.47 -9.78
N ALA A 50 -14.16 -5.42 -8.76
CA ALA A 50 -15.39 -4.62 -8.79
C ALA A 50 -15.09 -3.11 -8.84
N GLU A 51 -14.03 -2.66 -8.20
CA GLU A 51 -13.61 -1.25 -8.19
C GLU A 51 -12.64 -0.91 -9.35
N LEU A 52 -11.82 -1.87 -9.76
CA LEU A 52 -10.81 -1.74 -10.82
C LEU A 52 -10.99 -2.86 -11.86
N PRO A 53 -11.94 -2.75 -12.78
CA PRO A 53 -12.26 -3.82 -13.73
C PRO A 53 -11.11 -4.14 -14.68
N ASN A 54 -10.24 -3.19 -14.98
CA ASN A 54 -9.09 -3.35 -15.86
C ASN A 54 -7.85 -3.90 -15.15
N ALA A 55 -7.84 -3.97 -13.82
CA ALA A 55 -6.70 -4.38 -13.06
C ALA A 55 -6.68 -5.89 -12.77
N LYS A 56 -5.53 -6.51 -13.00
CA LYS A 56 -5.27 -7.90 -12.61
C LYS A 56 -4.66 -7.95 -11.22
N VAL A 57 -5.32 -8.64 -10.28
CA VAL A 57 -4.74 -8.90 -8.95
C VAL A 57 -3.79 -10.09 -9.05
N GLU A 58 -2.55 -9.88 -8.65
CA GLU A 58 -1.51 -10.90 -8.66
C GLU A 58 -0.94 -11.06 -7.24
N VAL A 59 -1.15 -12.25 -6.67
CA VAL A 59 -0.62 -12.59 -5.36
C VAL A 59 0.83 -13.05 -5.50
N VAL A 60 1.73 -12.30 -4.88
CA VAL A 60 3.14 -12.65 -4.84
C VAL A 60 3.35 -13.70 -3.75
N LYS A 61 3.34 -14.98 -4.12
CA LYS A 61 3.64 -16.09 -3.21
C LYS A 61 5.14 -16.05 -2.88
N ARG A 62 5.49 -16.23 -1.60
CA ARG A 62 6.86 -16.60 -1.23
C ARG A 62 7.13 -17.98 -1.84
N ASN A 63 7.98 -18.03 -2.85
CA ASN A 63 8.47 -19.31 -3.32
C ASN A 63 9.24 -20.01 -2.20
N GLU A 64 9.02 -21.32 -2.12
CA GLU A 64 9.42 -22.24 -1.09
C GLU A 64 10.87 -22.09 -0.62
N LEU A 65 11.02 -22.35 0.62
CA LEU A 65 12.06 -22.39 1.67
C LEU A 65 13.55 -22.55 1.27
N HIS A 66 13.91 -22.78 0.02
CA HIS A 66 15.30 -23.11 -0.34
C HIS A 66 15.91 -22.36 -1.54
N THR A 67 15.18 -21.48 -2.21
CA THR A 67 15.72 -20.69 -3.32
C THR A 67 15.45 -19.21 -3.12
N PHE A 68 16.51 -18.42 -3.01
CA PHE A 68 16.42 -16.96 -3.02
C PHE A 68 16.05 -16.49 -4.43
N VAL A 69 14.77 -16.22 -4.65
CA VAL A 69 14.29 -15.59 -5.88
C VAL A 69 13.95 -14.12 -5.58
N VAL A 70 14.63 -13.22 -6.25
CA VAL A 70 14.32 -11.79 -6.18
C VAL A 70 12.95 -11.57 -6.83
N LEU A 71 11.94 -11.31 -6.03
CA LEU A 71 10.60 -11.01 -6.51
C LEU A 71 10.61 -9.65 -7.23
N PRO A 72 10.18 -9.60 -8.51
CA PRO A 72 10.17 -8.36 -9.26
C PRO A 72 9.31 -7.30 -8.54
N LYS A 73 9.87 -6.10 -8.42
CA LYS A 73 9.22 -4.91 -7.83
C LYS A 73 8.97 -4.90 -6.31
N ARG A 74 9.22 -5.98 -5.56
CA ARG A 74 9.13 -5.98 -4.10
C ARG A 74 10.07 -4.94 -3.48
N TRP A 75 11.26 -4.79 -4.03
CA TRP A 75 12.24 -3.81 -3.57
C TRP A 75 11.73 -2.36 -3.57
N ILE A 76 10.75 -2.03 -4.44
CA ILE A 76 10.15 -0.67 -4.51
C ILE A 76 9.41 -0.37 -3.21
N VAL A 77 8.61 -1.33 -2.75
CA VAL A 77 7.84 -1.21 -1.49
C VAL A 77 8.79 -1.14 -0.30
N GLU A 78 9.75 -2.08 -0.22
CA GLU A 78 10.74 -2.12 0.86
C GLU A 78 11.58 -0.83 0.91
N ARG A 79 11.96 -0.29 -0.25
CA ARG A 79 12.69 0.96 -0.35
C ARG A 79 11.86 2.16 0.11
N SER A 80 10.57 2.18 -0.23
CA SER A 80 9.67 3.26 0.20
C SER A 80 9.51 3.27 1.72
N PHE A 81 9.32 2.12 2.35
CA PHE A 81 9.29 2.01 3.81
C PHE A 81 10.64 2.37 4.43
N GLY A 82 11.76 1.90 3.89
CA GLY A 82 13.09 2.25 4.36
C GLY A 82 13.40 3.76 4.27
N TRP A 83 12.74 4.49 3.39
CA TRP A 83 12.84 5.95 3.38
C TRP A 83 12.02 6.61 4.47
N LEU A 84 10.83 6.09 4.77
CA LEU A 84 10.00 6.57 5.87
C LEU A 84 10.66 6.31 7.24
N ASP A 85 11.30 5.17 7.41
CA ASP A 85 12.04 4.81 8.64
C ASP A 85 13.17 5.81 8.95
N LYS A 86 13.76 6.43 7.93
CA LYS A 86 14.75 7.50 8.10
C LYS A 86 14.16 8.82 8.59
N CYS A 87 12.86 8.96 8.57
CA CYS A 87 12.18 10.13 9.09
C CYS A 87 11.99 9.98 10.60
N ARG A 88 12.87 10.60 11.40
CA ARG A 88 12.84 10.51 12.88
C ARG A 88 11.47 10.74 13.50
N ARG A 89 10.66 11.61 12.90
CA ARG A 89 9.29 11.92 13.39
C ARG A 89 8.34 10.74 13.25
N LEU A 90 8.59 9.84 12.31
CA LEU A 90 7.75 8.65 12.06
C LEU A 90 8.22 7.42 12.82
N TRP A 91 9.39 7.47 13.45
CA TRP A 91 9.97 6.32 14.18
C TRP A 91 9.05 5.80 15.29
N LYS A 92 8.32 6.69 15.93
CA LYS A 92 7.31 6.35 16.92
C LYS A 92 6.05 7.17 16.66
N ASN A 93 4.94 6.49 16.43
CA ASN A 93 3.67 7.18 16.26
C ASN A 93 3.19 7.68 17.62
N CYS A 94 3.40 8.95 17.91
CA CYS A 94 2.97 9.62 19.13
C CYS A 94 1.70 10.44 18.96
N GLU A 95 1.12 10.41 17.76
CA GLU A 95 -0.06 11.20 17.44
C GLU A 95 -1.32 10.52 17.98
N ARG A 96 -2.14 11.28 18.70
CA ARG A 96 -3.41 10.78 19.26
C ARG A 96 -4.50 10.63 18.20
N LEU A 97 -4.47 11.49 17.19
CA LEU A 97 -5.46 11.49 16.12
C LEU A 97 -4.88 10.85 14.87
N LEU A 98 -5.64 9.93 14.28
CA LEU A 98 -5.26 9.24 13.04
C LEU A 98 -4.98 10.21 11.89
N GLN A 99 -5.74 11.31 11.83
CA GLN A 99 -5.56 12.35 10.82
C GLN A 99 -4.21 13.06 10.93
N ASN A 100 -3.73 13.32 12.15
CA ASN A 100 -2.40 13.91 12.36
C ASN A 100 -1.30 12.94 11.92
N SER A 101 -1.44 11.66 12.22
CA SER A 101 -0.53 10.61 11.75
C SER A 101 -0.47 10.59 10.23
N PHE A 102 -1.60 10.65 9.56
CA PHE A 102 -1.68 10.71 8.10
C PHE A 102 -0.97 11.93 7.52
N GLN A 103 -1.21 13.12 8.10
CA GLN A 103 -0.55 14.36 7.67
C GLN A 103 0.96 14.29 7.86
N MET A 104 1.45 13.71 8.95
CA MET A 104 2.88 13.55 9.20
C MET A 104 3.55 12.63 8.18
N ILE A 105 2.91 11.53 7.80
CA ILE A 105 3.40 10.64 6.75
C ILE A 105 3.42 11.36 5.40
N THR A 106 2.36 12.09 5.07
CA THR A 106 2.27 12.88 3.83
C THR A 106 3.39 13.92 3.74
N LEU A 107 3.64 14.67 4.82
CA LEU A 107 4.74 15.64 4.87
C LEU A 107 6.11 14.98 4.73
N ALA A 108 6.30 13.78 5.31
CA ALA A 108 7.54 13.03 5.15
C ALA A 108 7.76 12.62 3.69
N PHE A 109 6.74 12.17 2.98
CA PHE A 109 6.82 11.87 1.54
C PHE A 109 7.09 13.10 0.69
N ILE A 110 6.41 14.22 0.93
CA ILE A 110 6.65 15.49 0.25
C ILE A 110 8.12 15.91 0.43
N ARG A 111 8.64 15.87 1.64
CA ARG A 111 10.04 16.18 1.92
C ARG A 111 11.01 15.26 1.15
N LEU A 112 10.69 13.97 1.08
CA LEU A 112 11.51 13.00 0.35
C LEU A 112 11.52 13.27 -1.16
N LEU A 113 10.37 13.62 -1.71
CA LEU A 113 10.24 13.96 -3.13
C LEU A 113 11.01 15.26 -3.45
N LEU A 114 10.82 16.31 -2.66
CA LEU A 114 11.52 17.59 -2.85
C LEU A 114 13.05 17.50 -2.74
N ARG A 115 13.59 16.52 -2.02
CA ARG A 115 15.04 16.29 -1.95
C ARG A 115 15.62 15.60 -3.18
N ARG A 116 14.77 15.11 -4.08
CA ARG A 116 15.17 14.34 -5.27
C ARG A 116 14.87 15.07 -6.57
N CYS A 117 14.10 16.13 -6.49
CA CYS A 117 14.01 17.14 -7.55
C CYS A 117 15.18 18.09 -7.45
#